data_e6088d9cad9fbf984b4dfcabbd434999
#
_entry.id   e6088d9cad9fbf984b4dfcabbd434999
#
_cell.length_a   1.000
_cell.length_b   1.000
_cell.length_c   1.000
_cell.angle_alpha   90.00
_cell.angle_beta   90.00
_cell.angle_gamma   90.00
#
_symmetry.space_group_name_H-M   'P 1'
#
loop_
_entity.id
_entity.type
_entity.pdbx_description
1 polymer ?
#
loop_
_entity_poly.entity_id
_entity_poly.type
_entity_poly.pdbx_seq_one_letter_code
_entity_poly.pdbx_strand_id
1 'polypeptide(L)'
;VSDSDILVVGAGAKAAALAAKIHVVNTLGLGEISMTVIEKTEPAASWLGRNGMTSGEEPLAIPPIKDVGFPYQSSRQFGGLGDEIDAALLPFTWQRFAMERHEYAAWVNSGSPSVRHCDYGEYLGWVLARATAGIGIFDGRVTEVSLGDGHDRWQVEVAERGRPEDPERHTGGALVLTGPGVHRHFPHDPDVESRVFHCDSRREEFARVPEGEAVEIAIVGGGESALSALVFLRDLRPQARLTVYTPTLPLSRGESFLENRVFADPDNVAWEHLDIETRRDFVKHCDRGVFDQTVLARIADDDHLSFVTGRAVHVSLAADGEGAMLEFESPSEGARAERYDFVINCTGFDLLRQLRGLFPDAVRDEVEEQCGPLWDGPPQGEVPVGRGLELEGVHPRLHIPGLGGLRQGPGFANLGSLGLLANRVLQPLLAEHSAQFAGISETIEDKSLLLD
;
A
#
# COMPACT_ATOMS: atom_id res chain seq x y z
N VAL A 1 11.17 21.78 14.42
CA VAL A 1 12.10 20.69 14.02
C VAL A 1 11.98 19.57 15.02
N SER A 2 11.52 18.39 14.63
CA SER A 2 11.59 17.17 15.44
C SER A 2 12.73 16.31 14.97
N ASP A 3 13.40 15.66 15.91
CA ASP A 3 14.38 14.63 15.65
C ASP A 3 13.84 13.30 16.20
N SER A 4 13.85 12.24 15.40
CA SER A 4 13.32 10.94 15.78
C SER A 4 14.17 9.81 15.21
N ASP A 5 14.05 8.60 15.77
CA ASP A 5 14.74 7.43 15.22
C ASP A 5 14.13 7.04 13.87
N ILE A 6 12.81 7.22 13.71
CA ILE A 6 12.10 6.87 12.49
C ILE A 6 11.20 8.02 12.04
N LEU A 7 11.31 8.42 10.77
CA LEU A 7 10.32 9.21 10.06
C LEU A 7 9.41 8.31 9.24
N VAL A 8 8.11 8.50 9.33
CA VAL A 8 7.11 7.73 8.55
C VAL A 8 6.26 8.67 7.72
N VAL A 9 6.24 8.49 6.41
CA VAL A 9 5.41 9.28 5.50
C VAL A 9 4.12 8.52 5.20
N GLY A 10 3.01 9.09 5.64
CA GLY A 10 1.65 8.55 5.52
C GLY A 10 1.18 7.79 6.78
N ALA A 11 0.03 8.20 7.33
CA ALA A 11 -0.61 7.64 8.53
C ALA A 11 -1.63 6.53 8.19
N GLY A 12 -1.25 5.59 7.31
CA GLY A 12 -2.07 4.42 6.94
C GLY A 12 -1.81 3.20 7.82
N ALA A 13 -2.26 2.02 7.36
CA ALA A 13 -2.19 0.76 8.10
C ALA A 13 -0.77 0.36 8.51
N LYS A 14 0.23 0.59 7.64
CA LYS A 14 1.64 0.28 7.95
C LYS A 14 2.17 1.17 9.08
N ALA A 15 1.83 2.47 9.06
CA ALA A 15 2.19 3.40 10.13
C ALA A 15 1.50 3.03 11.45
N ALA A 16 0.23 2.63 11.41
CA ALA A 16 -0.51 2.18 12.59
C ALA A 16 0.13 0.91 13.21
N ALA A 17 0.57 -0.04 12.39
CA ALA A 17 1.26 -1.24 12.86
C ALA A 17 2.61 -0.92 13.51
N LEU A 18 3.40 -0.03 12.91
CA LEU A 18 4.66 0.45 13.48
C LEU A 18 4.41 1.19 14.80
N ALA A 19 3.43 2.10 14.83
CA ALA A 19 3.08 2.87 16.03
C ALA A 19 2.68 1.96 17.19
N ALA A 20 1.78 1.00 16.97
CA ALA A 20 1.36 0.04 17.98
C ALA A 20 2.55 -0.78 18.52
N LYS A 21 3.41 -1.27 17.63
CA LYS A 21 4.59 -2.06 18.00
C LYS A 21 5.59 -1.23 18.82
N ILE A 22 5.94 -0.02 18.36
CA ILE A 22 6.84 0.89 19.09
C ILE A 22 6.28 1.24 20.47
N HIS A 23 4.98 1.58 20.54
CA HIS A 23 4.33 1.85 21.81
C HIS A 23 4.48 0.68 22.81
N VAL A 24 4.26 -0.54 22.33
CA VAL A 24 4.39 -1.74 23.15
C VAL A 24 5.83 -1.96 23.60
N VAL A 25 6.79 -1.90 22.69
CA VAL A 25 8.22 -2.05 22.98
C VAL A 25 8.68 -1.04 24.02
N ASN A 26 8.34 0.24 23.84
CA ASN A 26 8.68 1.31 24.78
C ASN A 26 8.01 1.11 26.14
N THR A 27 6.74 0.71 26.17
CA THR A 27 5.98 0.49 27.42
C THR A 27 6.51 -0.71 28.22
N LEU A 28 7.00 -1.74 27.52
CA LEU A 28 7.65 -2.89 28.15
C LEU A 28 9.09 -2.60 28.60
N GLY A 29 9.62 -1.41 28.28
CA GLY A 29 11.02 -1.04 28.60
C GLY A 29 12.07 -1.81 27.78
N LEU A 30 11.65 -2.33 26.63
CA LEU A 30 12.54 -3.09 25.71
C LEU A 30 13.33 -2.19 24.77
N GLY A 31 12.99 -0.90 24.68
CA GLY A 31 13.64 0.13 23.89
C GLY A 31 13.07 1.51 24.19
N GLU A 32 13.71 2.54 23.63
CA GLU A 32 13.25 3.93 23.67
C GLU A 32 13.26 4.46 22.23
N ILE A 33 12.34 3.93 21.39
CA ILE A 33 12.25 4.32 19.99
C ILE A 33 11.28 5.47 19.83
N SER A 34 11.72 6.52 19.14
CA SER A 34 10.91 7.67 18.74
C SER A 34 10.50 7.58 17.28
N MET A 35 9.24 7.89 16.98
CA MET A 35 8.70 7.90 15.63
C MET A 35 7.89 9.15 15.35
N THR A 36 8.17 9.84 14.26
CA THR A 36 7.35 10.94 13.75
C THR A 36 6.64 10.49 12.48
N VAL A 37 5.30 10.51 12.51
CA VAL A 37 4.44 10.23 11.36
C VAL A 37 4.03 11.55 10.71
N ILE A 38 4.26 11.71 9.42
CA ILE A 38 3.87 12.90 8.65
C ILE A 38 2.69 12.52 7.76
N GLU A 39 1.55 13.20 7.95
CA GLU A 39 0.32 12.91 7.21
C GLU A 39 -0.26 14.20 6.60
N LYS A 40 -0.53 14.14 5.30
CA LYS A 40 -1.00 15.32 4.53
C LYS A 40 -2.49 15.63 4.69
N THR A 41 -3.30 14.67 5.13
CA THR A 41 -4.76 14.79 5.18
C THR A 41 -5.27 14.55 6.61
N GLU A 42 -5.37 13.31 7.00
CA GLU A 42 -5.76 12.82 8.34
C GLU A 42 -5.35 11.35 8.47
N PRO A 43 -5.18 10.82 9.68
CA PRO A 43 -4.93 9.41 9.86
C PRO A 43 -5.93 8.52 9.13
N ALA A 44 -5.43 7.54 8.40
CA ALA A 44 -6.23 6.58 7.60
C ALA A 44 -7.09 7.20 6.49
N ALA A 45 -6.81 8.43 6.02
CA ALA A 45 -7.60 9.16 5.03
C ALA A 45 -7.99 8.34 3.79
N SER A 46 -7.08 7.50 3.28
CA SER A 46 -7.37 6.63 2.14
C SER A 46 -8.51 5.66 2.44
N TRP A 47 -8.51 5.03 3.60
CA TRP A 47 -9.54 4.09 4.03
C TRP A 47 -10.86 4.78 4.37
N LEU A 48 -10.81 6.00 4.90
CA LEU A 48 -11.98 6.83 5.18
C LEU A 48 -12.63 7.42 3.91
N GLY A 49 -12.10 7.12 2.73
CA GLY A 49 -12.59 7.68 1.47
C GLY A 49 -12.31 9.18 1.30
N ARG A 50 -11.29 9.74 1.99
CA ARG A 50 -11.01 11.19 2.00
C ARG A 50 -10.12 11.65 0.86
N ASN A 51 -9.30 10.79 0.29
CA ASN A 51 -8.35 11.13 -0.78
C ASN A 51 -8.60 10.43 -2.12
N GLY A 52 -9.81 9.92 -2.34
CA GLY A 52 -10.28 9.45 -3.63
C GLY A 52 -9.94 8.02 -4.01
N MET A 53 -9.03 7.33 -3.31
CA MET A 53 -8.66 5.94 -3.63
C MET A 53 -9.80 4.94 -3.41
N THR A 54 -10.68 5.20 -2.46
CA THR A 54 -11.93 4.47 -2.21
C THR A 54 -13.02 5.47 -1.83
N SER A 55 -14.29 5.04 -1.83
CA SER A 55 -15.40 5.84 -1.28
C SER A 55 -15.46 5.70 0.25
N GLY A 56 -14.83 4.68 0.81
CA GLY A 56 -14.97 4.26 2.18
C GLY A 56 -16.07 3.20 2.39
N GLU A 57 -17.01 3.06 1.45
CA GLU A 57 -18.15 2.15 1.56
C GLU A 57 -17.86 0.75 0.97
N GLU A 58 -16.79 0.59 0.22
CA GLU A 58 -16.39 -0.70 -0.33
C GLU A 58 -16.01 -1.67 0.80
N PRO A 59 -16.34 -2.96 0.65
CA PRO A 59 -15.92 -3.97 1.61
C PRO A 59 -14.41 -4.16 1.60
N LEU A 60 -13.82 -4.34 2.78
CA LEU A 60 -12.42 -4.67 2.94
C LEU A 60 -12.16 -6.06 2.34
N ALA A 61 -11.17 -6.16 1.47
CA ALA A 61 -10.83 -7.41 0.77
C ALA A 61 -10.11 -8.45 1.63
N ILE A 62 -9.95 -8.21 2.93
CA ILE A 62 -9.40 -9.15 3.91
C ILE A 62 -10.25 -9.15 5.20
N PRO A 63 -10.25 -10.22 5.99
CA PRO A 63 -10.88 -10.19 7.31
C PRO A 63 -10.24 -9.13 8.21
N PRO A 64 -11.02 -8.29 8.93
CA PRO A 64 -10.49 -7.22 9.77
C PRO A 64 -9.65 -7.71 10.96
N ILE A 65 -9.74 -9.00 11.30
CA ILE A 65 -8.88 -9.65 12.29
C ILE A 65 -7.43 -9.84 11.82
N LYS A 66 -7.15 -9.63 10.51
CA LYS A 66 -5.78 -9.41 10.03
C LYS A 66 -5.40 -7.95 10.32
N ASP A 67 -5.32 -7.64 11.59
CA ASP A 67 -5.12 -6.30 12.13
C ASP A 67 -3.64 -5.91 12.25
N VAL A 68 -3.34 -4.83 12.98
CA VAL A 68 -1.98 -4.26 13.08
C VAL A 68 -0.95 -5.20 13.72
N GLY A 69 -1.36 -6.21 14.47
CA GLY A 69 -0.48 -7.20 15.09
C GLY A 69 -0.35 -8.50 14.32
N PHE A 70 -1.25 -8.73 13.33
CA PHE A 70 -1.27 -9.99 12.57
C PHE A 70 0.06 -10.25 11.85
N PRO A 71 0.65 -11.48 11.92
CA PRO A 71 0.10 -12.75 12.42
C PRO A 71 0.37 -13.07 13.91
N TYR A 72 0.85 -12.15 14.74
CA TYR A 72 1.19 -12.38 16.15
C TYR A 72 2.23 -13.51 16.32
N GLN A 73 3.34 -13.40 15.62
CA GLN A 73 4.44 -14.37 15.61
C GLN A 73 5.78 -13.66 15.86
N SER A 74 5.78 -12.68 16.77
CA SER A 74 6.95 -11.84 17.05
C SER A 74 8.13 -12.63 17.63
N SER A 75 7.88 -13.82 18.21
CA SER A 75 8.95 -14.70 18.70
C SER A 75 9.95 -15.16 17.63
N ARG A 76 9.57 -15.14 16.36
CA ARG A 76 10.50 -15.44 15.25
C ARG A 76 11.59 -14.39 15.06
N GLN A 77 11.28 -13.12 15.33
CA GLN A 77 12.21 -12.01 15.22
C GLN A 77 12.86 -11.66 16.57
N PHE A 78 12.14 -11.85 17.66
CA PHE A 78 12.53 -11.37 18.99
C PHE A 78 12.72 -12.50 20.03
N GLY A 79 12.72 -13.77 19.59
CA GLY A 79 12.91 -14.92 20.50
C GLY A 79 11.88 -14.92 21.63
N GLY A 80 12.32 -15.18 22.87
CA GLY A 80 11.44 -15.26 24.04
C GLY A 80 10.69 -13.98 24.38
N LEU A 81 11.14 -12.80 23.94
CA LEU A 81 10.46 -11.52 24.13
C LEU A 81 9.26 -11.35 23.21
N GLY A 82 9.20 -12.10 22.12
CA GLY A 82 8.15 -11.97 21.13
C GLY A 82 6.77 -12.29 21.66
N ASP A 83 6.62 -13.27 22.54
CA ASP A 83 5.34 -13.65 23.14
C ASP A 83 4.81 -12.54 24.07
N GLU A 84 5.70 -11.84 24.80
CA GLU A 84 5.34 -10.68 25.64
C GLU A 84 4.90 -9.50 24.77
N ILE A 85 5.59 -9.25 23.67
CA ILE A 85 5.25 -8.21 22.69
C ILE A 85 3.87 -8.50 22.07
N ASP A 86 3.62 -9.74 21.63
CA ASP A 86 2.34 -10.12 21.02
C ASP A 86 1.18 -10.02 22.04
N ALA A 87 1.39 -10.44 23.29
CA ALA A 87 0.41 -10.28 24.36
C ALA A 87 0.10 -8.79 24.65
N ALA A 88 1.11 -7.93 24.68
CA ALA A 88 0.95 -6.50 24.91
C ALA A 88 0.31 -5.77 23.71
N LEU A 89 0.29 -6.37 22.50
CA LEU A 89 -0.43 -5.85 21.33
C LEU A 89 -1.93 -6.14 21.34
N LEU A 90 -2.43 -7.07 22.15
CA LEU A 90 -3.86 -7.41 22.18
C LEU A 90 -4.80 -6.22 22.45
N PRO A 91 -4.41 -5.17 23.23
CA PRO A 91 -5.20 -3.94 23.36
C PRO A 91 -5.37 -3.14 22.05
N PHE A 92 -4.62 -3.43 21.01
CA PHE A 92 -4.67 -2.77 19.70
C PHE A 92 -5.38 -3.58 18.62
N THR A 93 -5.97 -4.74 18.97
CA THR A 93 -6.66 -5.61 18.01
C THR A 93 -7.95 -5.00 17.48
N TRP A 94 -8.35 -5.39 16.26
CA TRP A 94 -9.69 -5.12 15.74
C TRP A 94 -10.80 -5.57 16.70
N GLN A 95 -10.64 -6.73 17.28
CA GLN A 95 -11.60 -7.26 18.26
C GLN A 95 -11.78 -6.31 19.44
N ARG A 96 -10.69 -5.76 19.98
CA ARG A 96 -10.75 -4.80 21.09
C ARG A 96 -11.46 -3.50 20.68
N PHE A 97 -11.17 -2.98 19.51
CA PHE A 97 -11.84 -1.82 18.93
C PHE A 97 -13.36 -2.04 18.82
N ALA A 98 -13.78 -3.16 18.21
CA ALA A 98 -15.20 -3.49 18.06
C ALA A 98 -15.90 -3.70 19.40
N MET A 99 -15.21 -4.25 20.42
CA MET A 99 -15.75 -4.35 21.80
C MET A 99 -15.99 -2.99 22.45
N GLU A 100 -15.07 -2.05 22.31
CA GLU A 100 -15.20 -0.70 22.87
C GLU A 100 -16.36 0.09 22.23
N ARG A 101 -16.68 -0.22 20.98
CA ARG A 101 -17.84 0.33 20.25
C ARG A 101 -19.14 -0.41 20.52
N HIS A 102 -19.12 -1.49 21.28
CA HIS A 102 -20.27 -2.39 21.52
C HIS A 102 -20.81 -3.07 20.25
N GLU A 103 -20.01 -3.19 19.20
CA GLU A 103 -20.37 -3.75 17.91
C GLU A 103 -19.91 -5.21 17.73
N TYR A 104 -18.98 -5.69 18.56
CA TYR A 104 -18.35 -7.01 18.41
C TYR A 104 -19.35 -8.17 18.38
N ALA A 105 -20.30 -8.20 19.33
CA ALA A 105 -21.29 -9.29 19.39
C ALA A 105 -22.20 -9.31 18.15
N ALA A 106 -22.63 -8.14 17.66
CA ALA A 106 -23.44 -8.03 16.45
C ALA A 106 -22.65 -8.51 15.21
N TRP A 107 -21.39 -8.12 15.09
CA TRP A 107 -20.51 -8.54 14.01
C TRP A 107 -20.29 -10.05 13.99
N VAL A 108 -20.02 -10.67 15.15
CA VAL A 108 -19.88 -12.14 15.27
C VAL A 108 -21.18 -12.86 14.92
N ASN A 109 -22.32 -12.38 15.43
CA ASN A 109 -23.62 -13.01 15.19
C ASN A 109 -24.07 -12.89 13.72
N SER A 110 -23.57 -11.89 12.97
CA SER A 110 -23.82 -11.77 11.53
C SER A 110 -22.90 -12.66 10.66
N GLY A 111 -22.07 -13.50 11.28
CA GLY A 111 -21.14 -14.40 10.57
C GLY A 111 -19.77 -13.79 10.32
N SER A 112 -19.41 -12.74 11.04
CA SER A 112 -18.13 -12.05 10.93
C SER A 112 -17.81 -11.57 9.49
N PRO A 113 -18.74 -10.86 8.83
CA PRO A 113 -18.55 -10.43 7.45
C PRO A 113 -17.37 -9.47 7.32
N SER A 114 -16.92 -9.28 6.09
CA SER A 114 -15.99 -8.20 5.79
C SER A 114 -16.59 -6.84 6.17
N VAL A 115 -15.76 -5.96 6.70
CA VAL A 115 -16.17 -4.60 7.10
C VAL A 115 -15.93 -3.61 5.97
N ARG A 116 -16.51 -2.42 6.05
CA ARG A 116 -16.25 -1.38 5.07
C ARG A 116 -14.86 -0.80 5.25
N HIS A 117 -14.32 -0.20 4.21
CA HIS A 117 -13.04 0.52 4.28
C HIS A 117 -13.07 1.62 5.35
N CYS A 118 -14.16 2.39 5.48
CA CYS A 118 -14.26 3.43 6.49
C CYS A 118 -14.26 2.87 7.93
N ASP A 119 -14.89 1.74 8.19
CA ASP A 119 -14.86 1.09 9.51
C ASP A 119 -13.44 0.66 9.87
N TYR A 120 -12.70 0.13 8.88
CA TYR A 120 -11.28 -0.20 9.06
C TYR A 120 -10.41 1.06 9.21
N GLY A 121 -10.74 2.13 8.50
CA GLY A 121 -10.10 3.44 8.65
C GLY A 121 -10.26 4.02 10.06
N GLU A 122 -11.47 3.94 10.63
CA GLU A 122 -11.73 4.33 12.03
C GLU A 122 -10.92 3.50 13.02
N TYR A 123 -10.80 2.19 12.77
CA TYR A 123 -9.92 1.32 13.56
C TYR A 123 -8.46 1.77 13.51
N LEU A 124 -7.91 2.06 12.33
CA LEU A 124 -6.53 2.51 12.19
C LEU A 124 -6.29 3.86 12.88
N GLY A 125 -7.23 4.80 12.76
CA GLY A 125 -7.21 6.07 13.49
C GLY A 125 -7.24 5.87 15.00
N TRP A 126 -8.05 4.92 15.50
CA TRP A 126 -8.11 4.55 16.91
C TRP A 126 -6.78 3.93 17.41
N VAL A 127 -6.12 3.10 16.60
CA VAL A 127 -4.78 2.55 16.90
C VAL A 127 -3.76 3.68 17.04
N LEU A 128 -3.69 4.59 16.06
CA LEU A 128 -2.75 5.71 16.08
C LEU A 128 -2.97 6.66 17.26
N ALA A 129 -4.23 6.95 17.60
CA ALA A 129 -4.56 7.76 18.77
C ALA A 129 -4.17 7.11 20.12
N ARG A 130 -4.12 5.78 20.16
CA ARG A 130 -3.80 4.98 21.35
C ARG A 130 -2.31 4.75 21.53
N ALA A 131 -1.58 4.66 20.43
CA ALA A 131 -0.14 4.45 20.41
C ALA A 131 0.59 5.78 20.67
N THR A 132 0.88 6.09 21.94
CA THR A 132 1.43 7.40 22.35
C THR A 132 2.88 7.36 22.83
N ALA A 133 3.38 6.20 23.28
CA ALA A 133 4.74 6.09 23.81
C ALA A 133 5.78 6.17 22.67
N GLY A 134 6.45 7.30 22.56
CA GLY A 134 7.45 7.57 21.51
C GLY A 134 6.87 7.99 20.16
N ILE A 135 5.57 8.22 20.02
CA ILE A 135 4.90 8.50 18.75
C ILE A 135 4.44 9.95 18.66
N GLY A 136 4.85 10.63 17.62
CA GLY A 136 4.34 11.94 17.19
C GLY A 136 3.66 11.89 15.83
N ILE A 137 2.58 12.64 15.63
CA ILE A 137 1.92 12.80 14.33
C ILE A 137 1.96 14.28 13.95
N PHE A 138 2.50 14.56 12.77
CA PHE A 138 2.60 15.90 12.22
C PHE A 138 1.67 16.05 11.01
N ASP A 139 0.87 17.12 10.99
CA ASP A 139 -0.08 17.42 9.92
C ASP A 139 0.60 18.26 8.83
N GLY A 140 1.00 17.62 7.76
CA GLY A 140 1.67 18.29 6.66
C GLY A 140 2.00 17.34 5.51
N ARG A 141 2.38 17.96 4.40
CA ARG A 141 2.80 17.29 3.17
C ARG A 141 4.32 17.33 3.04
N VAL A 142 4.96 16.17 2.92
CA VAL A 142 6.38 16.11 2.53
C VAL A 142 6.54 16.67 1.12
N THR A 143 7.42 17.64 0.98
CA THR A 143 7.74 18.32 -0.28
C THR A 143 9.11 17.94 -0.82
N GLU A 144 10.07 17.65 0.06
CA GLU A 144 11.41 17.23 -0.31
C GLU A 144 11.98 16.28 0.75
N VAL A 145 12.81 15.35 0.29
CA VAL A 145 13.58 14.43 1.13
C VAL A 145 15.05 14.57 0.77
N SER A 146 15.87 14.90 1.76
CA SER A 146 17.32 15.07 1.60
C SER A 146 18.10 14.34 2.69
N LEU A 147 19.41 14.37 2.61
CA LEU A 147 20.31 13.91 3.66
C LEU A 147 20.74 15.08 4.54
N GLY A 148 20.83 14.86 5.84
CA GLY A 148 21.38 15.83 6.78
C GLY A 148 22.90 16.06 6.57
N ASP A 149 23.46 17.07 7.22
CA ASP A 149 24.84 17.52 7.00
C ASP A 149 25.91 16.41 7.15
N GLY A 150 25.64 15.38 7.95
CA GLY A 150 26.54 14.23 8.16
C GLY A 150 26.26 13.02 7.27
N HIS A 151 25.22 13.08 6.42
CA HIS A 151 24.70 11.97 5.61
C HIS A 151 24.34 10.71 6.44
N ASP A 152 24.13 10.87 7.74
CA ASP A 152 23.77 9.81 8.68
C ASP A 152 22.28 9.82 9.07
N ARG A 153 21.53 10.85 8.63
CA ARG A 153 20.12 11.01 8.91
C ARG A 153 19.36 11.52 7.68
N TRP A 154 18.13 11.06 7.55
CA TRP A 154 17.18 11.65 6.61
C TRP A 154 16.68 13.00 7.13
N GLN A 155 16.54 13.97 6.24
CA GLN A 155 15.88 15.24 6.47
C GLN A 155 14.69 15.36 5.53
N VAL A 156 13.50 15.65 6.05
CA VAL A 156 12.31 15.91 5.25
C VAL A 156 11.82 17.32 5.45
N GLU A 157 11.49 17.98 4.35
CA GLU A 157 10.79 19.27 4.36
C GLU A 157 9.28 19.00 4.28
N VAL A 158 8.53 19.64 5.16
CA VAL A 158 7.10 19.42 5.31
C VAL A 158 6.36 20.73 5.23
N ALA A 159 5.54 20.91 4.20
CA ALA A 159 4.58 21.99 4.12
C ALA A 159 3.42 21.72 5.08
N GLU A 160 3.36 22.47 6.19
CA GLU A 160 2.30 22.36 7.18
C GLU A 160 0.95 22.76 6.56
N ARG A 161 -0.12 22.06 6.95
CA ARG A 161 -1.47 22.45 6.52
C ARG A 161 -1.82 23.84 7.05
N GLY A 162 -2.09 24.77 6.14
CA GLY A 162 -2.39 26.18 6.46
C GLY A 162 -1.17 27.12 6.51
N ARG A 163 0.06 26.59 6.38
CA ARG A 163 1.30 27.37 6.25
C ARG A 163 2.25 26.80 5.20
N PRO A 164 1.83 26.62 3.96
CA PRO A 164 2.66 25.97 2.94
C PRO A 164 3.93 26.76 2.58
N GLU A 165 3.97 28.08 2.86
CA GLU A 165 5.08 28.98 2.52
C GLU A 165 6.27 28.89 3.50
N ASP A 166 6.09 28.24 4.67
CA ASP A 166 7.13 28.10 5.71
C ASP A 166 7.28 26.63 6.08
N PRO A 167 7.99 25.83 5.26
CA PRO A 167 8.12 24.41 5.50
C PRO A 167 8.94 24.11 6.77
N GLU A 168 8.43 23.18 7.57
CA GLU A 168 9.18 22.65 8.71
C GLU A 168 10.10 21.51 8.30
N ARG A 169 11.22 21.37 9.04
CA ARG A 169 12.19 20.29 8.84
C ARG A 169 12.10 19.28 9.96
N HIS A 170 12.06 18.01 9.59
CA HIS A 170 12.13 16.90 10.52
C HIS A 170 13.29 15.99 10.13
N THR A 171 14.00 15.43 11.13
CA THR A 171 15.13 14.53 10.90
C THR A 171 14.87 13.16 11.49
N GLY A 172 15.45 12.12 10.87
CA GLY A 172 15.30 10.75 11.36
C GLY A 172 16.41 9.81 10.93
N GLY A 173 16.76 8.86 11.79
CA GLY A 173 17.76 7.84 11.51
C GLY A 173 17.31 6.82 10.46
N ALA A 174 16.00 6.64 10.30
CA ALA A 174 15.40 5.85 9.23
C ALA A 174 14.20 6.59 8.63
N LEU A 175 13.92 6.34 7.35
CA LEU A 175 12.74 6.86 6.64
C LEU A 175 11.88 5.69 6.15
N VAL A 176 10.58 5.71 6.46
CA VAL A 176 9.61 4.70 6.02
C VAL A 176 8.54 5.35 5.13
N LEU A 177 8.37 4.84 3.92
CA LEU A 177 7.35 5.29 2.98
C LEU A 177 6.23 4.26 2.91
N THR A 178 5.04 4.61 3.39
CA THR A 178 3.94 3.65 3.60
C THR A 178 2.97 3.57 2.44
N GLY A 179 2.93 4.60 1.59
CA GLY A 179 1.96 4.73 0.51
C GLY A 179 2.27 3.87 -0.72
N PRO A 180 1.29 3.72 -1.62
CA PRO A 180 1.46 3.00 -2.87
C PRO A 180 2.25 3.79 -3.92
N GLY A 181 2.46 5.08 -3.72
CA GLY A 181 3.03 5.99 -4.69
C GLY A 181 1.99 6.85 -5.42
N VAL A 182 2.43 7.53 -6.49
CA VAL A 182 1.54 8.24 -7.42
C VAL A 182 0.93 7.23 -8.42
N HIS A 183 -0.22 7.56 -9.00
CA HIS A 183 -0.78 6.72 -10.06
C HIS A 183 0.19 6.59 -11.24
N ARG A 184 0.20 5.44 -11.89
CA ARG A 184 0.97 5.21 -13.11
C ARG A 184 0.42 6.09 -14.21
N HIS A 185 1.30 6.74 -14.95
CA HIS A 185 0.91 7.44 -16.16
C HIS A 185 0.39 6.43 -17.19
N PHE A 186 -0.80 6.71 -17.71
CA PHE A 186 -1.34 6.00 -18.86
C PHE A 186 -1.22 6.90 -20.11
N PRO A 187 -0.63 6.43 -21.21
CA PRO A 187 -0.38 7.26 -22.38
C PRO A 187 -1.68 7.81 -22.98
N HIS A 188 -1.76 9.13 -23.14
CA HIS A 188 -2.88 9.81 -23.79
C HIS A 188 -2.45 11.16 -24.37
N ASP A 189 -3.19 11.65 -25.33
CA ASP A 189 -2.98 12.95 -25.94
C ASP A 189 -3.43 14.08 -25.01
N PRO A 190 -2.79 15.26 -25.03
CA PRO A 190 -3.14 16.36 -24.14
C PRO A 190 -4.57 16.89 -24.33
N ASP A 191 -5.14 16.78 -25.52
CA ASP A 191 -6.48 17.26 -25.87
C ASP A 191 -7.62 16.36 -25.32
N VAL A 192 -7.29 15.13 -24.88
CA VAL A 192 -8.24 14.18 -24.28
C VAL A 192 -8.12 14.12 -22.74
N GLU A 193 -7.20 14.85 -22.13
CA GLU A 193 -6.93 14.87 -20.66
C GLU A 193 -8.22 15.01 -19.82
N SER A 194 -9.15 15.84 -20.24
CA SER A 194 -10.42 16.04 -19.52
C SER A 194 -11.35 14.84 -19.49
N ARG A 195 -11.05 13.78 -20.24
CA ARG A 195 -11.83 12.54 -20.35
C ARG A 195 -11.09 11.32 -19.80
N VAL A 196 -9.82 11.49 -19.41
CA VAL A 196 -9.02 10.44 -18.78
C VAL A 196 -8.96 10.68 -17.29
N PHE A 197 -9.62 9.81 -16.52
CA PHE A 197 -9.69 9.90 -15.07
C PHE A 197 -8.73 8.91 -14.42
N HIS A 198 -8.37 9.18 -13.17
CA HIS A 198 -7.58 8.26 -12.36
C HIS A 198 -8.42 7.62 -11.26
N CYS A 199 -8.10 6.38 -10.90
CA CYS A 199 -8.85 5.64 -9.89
C CYS A 199 -8.79 6.27 -8.49
N ASP A 200 -7.84 7.15 -8.21
CA ASP A 200 -7.68 7.89 -6.95
C ASP A 200 -8.30 9.32 -6.97
N SER A 201 -8.90 9.72 -8.08
CA SER A 201 -9.55 11.06 -8.25
C SER A 201 -11.07 11.00 -8.22
N ARG A 202 -11.66 9.98 -7.60
CA ARG A 202 -13.09 9.61 -7.73
C ARG A 202 -14.07 10.72 -7.37
N ARG A 203 -13.82 11.45 -6.28
CA ARG A 203 -14.78 12.45 -5.81
C ARG A 203 -14.92 13.61 -6.76
N GLU A 204 -13.81 14.03 -7.35
CA GLU A 204 -13.75 15.21 -8.20
C GLU A 204 -14.07 14.88 -9.67
N GLU A 205 -13.46 13.81 -10.18
CA GLU A 205 -13.55 13.46 -11.61
C GLU A 205 -14.79 12.64 -11.95
N PHE A 206 -15.12 11.61 -11.14
CA PHE A 206 -16.30 10.78 -11.42
C PHE A 206 -17.63 11.55 -11.26
N ALA A 207 -17.64 12.61 -10.45
CA ALA A 207 -18.79 13.52 -10.39
C ALA A 207 -19.06 14.27 -11.72
N ARG A 208 -18.04 14.34 -12.60
CA ARG A 208 -18.16 14.96 -13.94
C ARG A 208 -18.88 14.06 -14.94
N VAL A 209 -19.03 12.77 -14.65
CA VAL A 209 -19.81 11.85 -15.48
C VAL A 209 -21.28 12.29 -15.43
N PRO A 210 -21.95 12.52 -16.57
CA PRO A 210 -23.34 13.01 -16.61
C PRO A 210 -24.32 12.07 -15.89
N GLU A 211 -25.34 12.64 -15.28
CA GLU A 211 -26.45 11.90 -14.67
C GLU A 211 -27.56 11.62 -15.67
N GLY A 212 -28.22 10.47 -15.53
CA GLY A 212 -29.42 10.13 -16.30
C GLY A 212 -29.22 9.77 -17.77
N GLU A 213 -27.97 9.76 -18.25
CA GLU A 213 -27.62 9.33 -19.60
C GLU A 213 -26.87 8.01 -19.58
N ALA A 214 -27.02 7.21 -20.64
CA ALA A 214 -26.22 6.00 -20.85
C ALA A 214 -24.85 6.39 -21.39
N VAL A 215 -23.90 6.70 -20.49
CA VAL A 215 -22.50 6.98 -20.84
C VAL A 215 -21.71 5.70 -21.01
N GLU A 216 -20.75 5.69 -21.91
CA GLU A 216 -19.84 4.57 -22.15
C GLU A 216 -18.47 4.87 -21.53
N ILE A 217 -18.05 4.03 -20.59
CA ILE A 217 -16.84 4.24 -19.81
C ILE A 217 -15.93 3.02 -19.94
N ALA A 218 -14.68 3.25 -20.38
CA ALA A 218 -13.64 2.24 -20.34
C ALA A 218 -12.90 2.31 -19.00
N ILE A 219 -12.62 1.14 -18.41
CA ILE A 219 -11.80 1.00 -17.19
C ILE A 219 -10.59 0.16 -17.56
N VAL A 220 -9.40 0.73 -17.44
CA VAL A 220 -8.15 0.08 -17.82
C VAL A 220 -7.46 -0.48 -16.59
N GLY A 221 -7.47 -1.80 -16.44
CA GLY A 221 -6.86 -2.52 -15.34
C GLY A 221 -7.69 -3.71 -14.85
N GLY A 222 -7.05 -4.71 -14.27
CA GLY A 222 -7.67 -5.96 -13.81
C GLY A 222 -7.48 -6.25 -12.32
N GLY A 223 -7.26 -5.22 -11.50
CA GLY A 223 -7.01 -5.38 -10.07
C GLY A 223 -8.00 -4.64 -9.18
N GLU A 224 -7.73 -4.61 -7.88
CA GLU A 224 -8.60 -4.02 -6.84
C GLU A 224 -8.96 -2.56 -7.09
N SER A 225 -8.07 -1.76 -7.68
CA SER A 225 -8.38 -0.37 -8.02
C SER A 225 -9.47 -0.28 -9.10
N ALA A 226 -9.46 -1.20 -10.07
CA ALA A 226 -10.49 -1.28 -11.10
C ALA A 226 -11.81 -1.76 -10.51
N LEU A 227 -11.77 -2.80 -9.65
CA LEU A 227 -12.96 -3.31 -8.98
C LEU A 227 -13.63 -2.25 -8.10
N SER A 228 -12.83 -1.52 -7.32
CA SER A 228 -13.31 -0.43 -6.49
C SER A 228 -13.90 0.72 -7.33
N ALA A 229 -13.29 1.05 -8.48
CA ALA A 229 -13.84 2.03 -9.42
C ALA A 229 -15.18 1.56 -10.04
N LEU A 230 -15.28 0.28 -10.40
CA LEU A 230 -16.51 -0.34 -10.91
C LEU A 230 -17.67 -0.23 -9.93
N VAL A 231 -17.45 -0.65 -8.68
CA VAL A 231 -18.48 -0.59 -7.64
C VAL A 231 -18.93 0.85 -7.40
N PHE A 232 -17.98 1.77 -7.26
CA PHE A 232 -18.29 3.17 -7.05
C PHE A 232 -19.08 3.80 -8.21
N LEU A 233 -18.66 3.51 -9.46
CA LEU A 233 -19.38 4.00 -10.64
C LEU A 233 -20.77 3.41 -10.75
N ARG A 234 -20.93 2.14 -10.42
CA ARG A 234 -22.22 1.49 -10.46
C ARG A 234 -23.21 2.12 -9.47
N ASP A 235 -22.74 2.43 -8.26
CA ASP A 235 -23.55 3.13 -7.27
C ASP A 235 -23.85 4.58 -7.70
N LEU A 236 -22.89 5.26 -8.31
CA LEU A 236 -23.02 6.66 -8.73
C LEU A 236 -23.81 6.83 -10.04
N ARG A 237 -23.65 5.93 -11.01
CA ARG A 237 -24.22 5.99 -12.38
C ARG A 237 -24.76 4.62 -12.80
N PRO A 238 -25.93 4.21 -12.28
CA PRO A 238 -26.49 2.88 -12.54
C PRO A 238 -26.74 2.55 -14.01
N GLN A 239 -26.91 3.58 -14.88
CA GLN A 239 -27.18 3.43 -16.30
C GLN A 239 -25.92 3.43 -17.18
N ALA A 240 -24.75 3.71 -16.61
CA ALA A 240 -23.49 3.73 -17.37
C ALA A 240 -23.15 2.32 -17.89
N ARG A 241 -22.65 2.26 -19.11
CA ARG A 241 -22.07 1.04 -19.68
C ARG A 241 -20.57 1.02 -19.38
N LEU A 242 -20.14 -0.02 -18.67
CA LEU A 242 -18.76 -0.14 -18.19
C LEU A 242 -18.06 -1.27 -18.95
N THR A 243 -16.93 -0.96 -19.57
CA THR A 243 -16.08 -1.95 -20.23
C THR A 243 -14.72 -2.00 -19.57
N VAL A 244 -14.35 -3.16 -19.03
CA VAL A 244 -13.06 -3.37 -18.34
C VAL A 244 -12.05 -4.01 -19.28
N TYR A 245 -10.92 -3.35 -19.45
CA TYR A 245 -9.79 -3.84 -20.25
C TYR A 245 -8.74 -4.49 -19.35
N THR A 246 -8.47 -5.77 -19.59
CA THR A 246 -7.43 -6.52 -18.88
C THR A 246 -6.47 -7.17 -19.88
N PRO A 247 -5.15 -7.19 -19.63
CA PRO A 247 -4.18 -7.76 -20.59
C PRO A 247 -4.31 -9.29 -20.71
N THR A 248 -4.97 -9.93 -19.77
CA THR A 248 -5.28 -11.37 -19.72
C THR A 248 -6.76 -11.55 -19.43
N LEU A 249 -7.24 -12.79 -19.35
CA LEU A 249 -8.58 -13.05 -18.83
C LEU A 249 -8.74 -12.44 -17.42
N PRO A 250 -9.91 -11.86 -17.09
CA PRO A 250 -10.19 -11.39 -15.73
C PRO A 250 -10.16 -12.59 -14.78
N LEU A 251 -9.42 -12.46 -13.68
CA LEU A 251 -9.22 -13.52 -12.71
C LEU A 251 -9.67 -13.07 -11.33
N SER A 252 -10.28 -13.98 -10.59
CA SER A 252 -10.48 -13.81 -9.15
C SER A 252 -9.19 -14.06 -8.41
N ARG A 253 -9.02 -13.38 -7.26
CA ARG A 253 -7.91 -13.62 -6.36
C ARG A 253 -7.91 -15.06 -5.86
N GLY A 254 -6.74 -15.71 -5.91
CA GLY A 254 -6.50 -16.97 -5.23
C GLY A 254 -6.41 -16.74 -3.72
N GLU A 255 -7.38 -17.23 -2.96
CA GLU A 255 -7.51 -17.04 -1.50
C GLU A 255 -7.74 -18.34 -0.75
N SER A 256 -7.03 -19.39 -1.12
CA SER A 256 -7.06 -20.61 -0.35
C SER A 256 -6.27 -20.46 0.97
N PHE A 257 -6.39 -21.45 1.81
CA PHE A 257 -5.59 -21.54 3.03
C PHE A 257 -4.07 -21.45 2.76
N LEU A 258 -3.61 -22.03 1.65
CA LEU A 258 -2.18 -22.03 1.31
C LEU A 258 -1.68 -20.65 0.91
N GLU A 259 -2.40 -19.94 0.04
CA GLU A 259 -2.04 -18.58 -0.36
C GLU A 259 -2.07 -17.62 0.84
N ASN A 260 -3.12 -17.68 1.66
CA ASN A 260 -3.21 -16.88 2.88
C ASN A 260 -2.06 -17.14 3.85
N ARG A 261 -1.57 -18.38 3.93
CA ARG A 261 -0.40 -18.72 4.74
C ARG A 261 0.88 -18.07 4.22
N VAL A 262 1.09 -18.03 2.90
CA VAL A 262 2.26 -17.37 2.29
C VAL A 262 2.23 -15.86 2.57
N PHE A 263 1.06 -15.23 2.53
CA PHE A 263 0.91 -13.81 2.90
C PHE A 263 1.30 -13.55 4.36
N ALA A 264 0.86 -14.41 5.28
CA ALA A 264 1.11 -14.26 6.71
C ALA A 264 2.53 -14.64 7.13
N ASP A 265 3.15 -15.58 6.43
CA ASP A 265 4.38 -16.25 6.82
C ASP A 265 5.21 -16.68 5.59
N PRO A 266 5.81 -15.71 4.87
CA PRO A 266 6.62 -16.01 3.71
C PRO A 266 7.88 -16.81 4.05
N ASP A 267 8.41 -16.69 5.27
CA ASP A 267 9.61 -17.40 5.72
C ASP A 267 9.37 -18.92 5.79
N ASN A 268 8.13 -19.35 6.05
CA ASN A 268 7.78 -20.78 6.10
C ASN A 268 7.89 -21.49 4.74
N VAL A 269 7.84 -20.75 3.65
CA VAL A 269 8.02 -21.28 2.29
C VAL A 269 9.34 -20.86 1.67
N ALA A 270 10.26 -20.30 2.46
CA ALA A 270 11.55 -19.78 2.00
C ALA A 270 11.38 -18.86 0.77
N TRP A 271 10.42 -17.93 0.83
CA TRP A 271 9.99 -17.08 -0.28
C TRP A 271 11.14 -16.41 -1.02
N GLU A 272 12.11 -15.87 -0.29
CA GLU A 272 13.27 -15.14 -0.86
C GLU A 272 14.19 -16.05 -1.69
N HIS A 273 14.16 -17.37 -1.47
CA HIS A 273 14.95 -18.36 -2.21
C HIS A 273 14.23 -18.95 -3.41
N LEU A 274 12.94 -18.65 -3.59
CA LEU A 274 12.22 -19.02 -4.80
C LEU A 274 12.75 -18.20 -5.99
N ASP A 275 12.75 -18.80 -7.18
CA ASP A 275 13.07 -18.05 -8.39
C ASP A 275 12.04 -16.94 -8.64
N ILE A 276 12.48 -15.90 -9.36
CA ILE A 276 11.67 -14.70 -9.58
C ILE A 276 10.39 -14.98 -10.39
N GLU A 277 10.39 -15.97 -11.27
CA GLU A 277 9.22 -16.30 -12.09
C GLU A 277 8.14 -16.95 -11.23
N THR A 278 8.52 -17.90 -10.35
CA THR A 278 7.61 -18.50 -9.36
C THR A 278 6.99 -17.43 -8.46
N ARG A 279 7.78 -16.48 -7.96
CA ARG A 279 7.27 -15.37 -7.14
C ARG A 279 6.32 -14.46 -7.91
N ARG A 280 6.64 -14.13 -9.17
CA ARG A 280 5.79 -13.33 -10.05
C ARG A 280 4.46 -14.01 -10.36
N ASP A 281 4.49 -15.29 -10.63
CA ASP A 281 3.29 -16.07 -10.94
C ASP A 281 2.36 -16.15 -9.73
N PHE A 282 2.92 -16.36 -8.53
CA PHE A 282 2.14 -16.29 -7.30
C PHE A 282 1.49 -14.91 -7.10
N VAL A 283 2.25 -13.83 -7.24
CA VAL A 283 1.75 -12.45 -7.08
C VAL A 283 0.66 -12.14 -8.10
N LYS A 284 0.80 -12.59 -9.36
CA LYS A 284 -0.25 -12.45 -10.38
C LYS A 284 -1.52 -13.23 -10.05
N HIS A 285 -1.39 -14.36 -9.38
CA HIS A 285 -2.54 -15.19 -9.00
C HIS A 285 -3.27 -14.65 -7.75
N CYS A 286 -2.55 -14.06 -6.80
CA CYS A 286 -3.08 -13.78 -5.46
C CYS A 286 -3.15 -12.29 -5.10
N ASP A 287 -2.44 -11.38 -5.81
CA ASP A 287 -2.30 -9.99 -5.38
C ASP A 287 -2.46 -8.95 -6.49
N ARG A 288 -1.86 -9.16 -7.66
CA ARG A 288 -1.79 -8.16 -8.73
C ARG A 288 -2.57 -8.56 -9.97
N GLY A 289 -3.50 -7.67 -10.39
CA GLY A 289 -4.29 -7.92 -11.60
C GLY A 289 -5.39 -8.95 -11.39
N VAL A 290 -5.88 -9.10 -10.17
CA VAL A 290 -6.96 -10.00 -9.78
C VAL A 290 -8.04 -9.24 -9.02
N PHE A 291 -9.28 -9.71 -9.08
CA PHE A 291 -10.44 -9.13 -8.44
C PHE A 291 -10.78 -9.88 -7.15
N ASP A 292 -11.16 -9.17 -6.09
CA ASP A 292 -11.75 -9.79 -4.92
C ASP A 292 -13.10 -10.43 -5.28
N GLN A 293 -13.25 -11.71 -4.96
CA GLN A 293 -14.42 -12.50 -5.34
C GLN A 293 -15.71 -12.00 -4.67
N THR A 294 -15.63 -11.57 -3.41
CA THR A 294 -16.79 -11.10 -2.65
C THR A 294 -17.32 -9.78 -3.19
N VAL A 295 -16.40 -8.89 -3.57
CA VAL A 295 -16.77 -7.61 -4.18
C VAL A 295 -17.28 -7.81 -5.60
N LEU A 296 -16.61 -8.67 -6.38
CA LEU A 296 -17.03 -8.98 -7.76
C LEU A 296 -18.44 -9.57 -7.81
N ALA A 297 -18.83 -10.38 -6.83
CA ALA A 297 -20.17 -10.97 -6.75
C ALA A 297 -21.31 -9.89 -6.67
N ARG A 298 -21.00 -8.67 -6.22
CA ARG A 298 -22.00 -7.56 -6.17
C ARG A 298 -22.38 -7.03 -7.56
N ILE A 299 -21.54 -7.27 -8.55
CA ILE A 299 -21.71 -6.75 -9.92
C ILE A 299 -21.67 -7.85 -10.98
N ALA A 300 -21.69 -9.13 -10.56
CA ALA A 300 -21.56 -10.28 -11.47
C ALA A 300 -22.71 -10.39 -12.48
N ASP A 301 -23.93 -10.01 -12.07
CA ASP A 301 -25.16 -10.07 -12.87
C ASP A 301 -25.49 -8.73 -13.53
N ASP A 302 -24.53 -7.83 -13.68
CA ASP A 302 -24.74 -6.51 -14.26
C ASP A 302 -24.73 -6.55 -15.80
N ASP A 303 -25.88 -6.38 -16.43
CA ASP A 303 -26.06 -6.38 -17.89
C ASP A 303 -25.32 -5.21 -18.60
N HIS A 304 -24.89 -4.19 -17.86
CA HIS A 304 -24.16 -3.04 -18.37
C HIS A 304 -22.64 -3.14 -18.14
N LEU A 305 -22.13 -4.30 -17.68
CA LEU A 305 -20.72 -4.56 -17.48
C LEU A 305 -20.19 -5.56 -18.51
N SER A 306 -19.10 -5.23 -19.16
CA SER A 306 -18.38 -6.12 -20.07
C SER A 306 -16.89 -6.17 -19.76
N PHE A 307 -16.24 -7.31 -20.10
CA PHE A 307 -14.81 -7.50 -19.99
C PHE A 307 -14.20 -7.75 -21.35
N VAL A 308 -13.12 -7.04 -21.66
CA VAL A 308 -12.35 -7.20 -22.90
C VAL A 308 -10.94 -7.64 -22.53
N THR A 309 -10.52 -8.79 -23.08
CA THR A 309 -9.12 -9.21 -23.01
C THR A 309 -8.34 -8.44 -24.04
N GLY A 310 -7.59 -7.45 -23.60
CA GLY A 310 -6.78 -6.58 -24.44
C GLY A 310 -5.89 -5.67 -23.60
N ARG A 311 -4.68 -5.43 -24.11
CA ARG A 311 -3.75 -4.50 -23.49
C ARG A 311 -4.01 -3.10 -24.02
N ALA A 312 -4.63 -2.26 -23.23
CA ALA A 312 -4.78 -0.84 -23.54
C ALA A 312 -3.41 -0.17 -23.67
N VAL A 313 -3.21 0.65 -24.68
CA VAL A 313 -1.91 1.23 -25.04
C VAL A 313 -1.92 2.76 -25.09
N HIS A 314 -3.01 3.38 -25.55
CA HIS A 314 -3.09 4.82 -25.72
C HIS A 314 -4.54 5.33 -25.73
N VAL A 315 -4.73 6.61 -25.39
CA VAL A 315 -6.02 7.31 -25.54
C VAL A 315 -5.80 8.59 -26.37
N SER A 316 -6.60 8.74 -27.41
CA SER A 316 -6.66 9.95 -28.24
C SER A 316 -8.06 10.56 -28.26
N LEU A 317 -8.17 11.78 -28.74
CA LEU A 317 -9.48 12.41 -28.92
C LEU A 317 -10.21 11.74 -30.10
N ALA A 318 -11.50 11.43 -29.93
CA ALA A 318 -12.32 10.89 -31.01
C ALA A 318 -12.49 11.91 -32.14
N ALA A 319 -12.69 11.42 -33.36
CA ALA A 319 -12.78 12.26 -34.56
C ALA A 319 -13.92 13.30 -34.53
N ASP A 320 -14.95 13.06 -33.71
CA ASP A 320 -16.06 13.98 -33.46
C ASP A 320 -15.72 15.10 -32.47
N GLY A 321 -14.57 15.04 -31.79
CA GLY A 321 -14.13 15.95 -30.75
C GLY A 321 -14.88 15.81 -29.41
N GLU A 322 -15.78 14.82 -29.27
CA GLU A 322 -16.65 14.67 -28.11
C GLU A 322 -16.42 13.41 -27.29
N GLY A 323 -15.54 12.50 -27.70
CA GLY A 323 -15.22 11.25 -27.01
C GLY A 323 -13.74 10.98 -26.90
N ALA A 324 -13.40 9.93 -26.18
CA ALA A 324 -12.07 9.34 -26.06
C ALA A 324 -11.99 8.08 -26.94
N MET A 325 -10.93 7.95 -27.73
CA MET A 325 -10.63 6.75 -28.51
C MET A 325 -9.59 5.95 -27.77
N LEU A 326 -9.96 4.80 -27.19
CA LEU A 326 -9.05 3.89 -26.52
C LEU A 326 -8.48 2.90 -27.52
N GLU A 327 -7.17 2.94 -27.71
CA GLU A 327 -6.41 1.97 -28.48
C GLU A 327 -5.96 0.81 -27.59
N PHE A 328 -6.12 -0.42 -28.08
CA PHE A 328 -5.70 -1.62 -27.36
C PHE A 328 -5.24 -2.73 -28.30
N GLU A 329 -4.39 -3.62 -27.79
CA GLU A 329 -3.93 -4.82 -28.46
C GLU A 329 -4.75 -6.02 -27.98
N SER A 330 -5.60 -6.57 -28.86
CA SER A 330 -6.34 -7.80 -28.61
C SER A 330 -5.50 -9.02 -28.98
N PRO A 331 -5.42 -10.07 -28.12
CA PRO A 331 -4.70 -11.29 -28.44
C PRO A 331 -5.23 -12.02 -29.68
N SER A 332 -6.51 -11.89 -29.99
CA SER A 332 -7.18 -12.57 -31.10
C SER A 332 -7.28 -11.72 -32.38
N GLU A 333 -7.30 -10.38 -32.26
CA GLU A 333 -7.67 -9.49 -33.37
C GLU A 333 -6.61 -8.43 -33.71
N GLY A 334 -5.53 -8.36 -32.91
CA GLY A 334 -4.47 -7.36 -33.06
C GLY A 334 -4.86 -5.98 -32.55
N ALA A 335 -4.29 -4.92 -33.14
CA ALA A 335 -4.57 -3.54 -32.75
C ALA A 335 -6.01 -3.14 -33.05
N ARG A 336 -6.69 -2.57 -32.07
CA ARG A 336 -8.08 -2.10 -32.11
C ARG A 336 -8.18 -0.73 -31.47
N ALA A 337 -9.27 -0.02 -31.80
CA ALA A 337 -9.65 1.23 -31.15
C ALA A 337 -11.15 1.27 -30.97
N GLU A 338 -11.60 1.68 -29.80
CA GLU A 338 -13.00 1.84 -29.45
C GLU A 338 -13.27 3.20 -28.81
N ARG A 339 -14.46 3.77 -29.08
CA ARG A 339 -14.87 5.07 -28.57
C ARG A 339 -15.57 4.93 -27.22
N TYR A 340 -15.21 5.81 -26.30
CA TYR A 340 -15.82 5.97 -24.97
C TYR A 340 -16.05 7.44 -24.65
N ASP A 341 -16.95 7.73 -23.73
CA ASP A 341 -17.12 9.07 -23.21
C ASP A 341 -16.02 9.42 -22.22
N PHE A 342 -15.59 8.44 -21.42
CA PHE A 342 -14.51 8.57 -20.45
C PHE A 342 -13.66 7.29 -20.38
N VAL A 343 -12.41 7.46 -20.02
CA VAL A 343 -11.47 6.36 -19.74
C VAL A 343 -10.92 6.50 -18.33
N ILE A 344 -10.98 5.43 -17.55
CA ILE A 344 -10.47 5.42 -16.17
C ILE A 344 -9.21 4.59 -16.09
N ASN A 345 -8.12 5.24 -15.74
CA ASN A 345 -6.83 4.60 -15.51
C ASN A 345 -6.79 3.93 -14.15
N CYS A 346 -6.84 2.59 -14.13
CA CYS A 346 -6.67 1.72 -12.98
C CYS A 346 -5.44 0.82 -13.11
N THR A 347 -4.40 1.27 -13.82
CA THR A 347 -3.18 0.47 -14.07
C THR A 347 -2.24 0.37 -12.86
N GLY A 348 -2.64 0.97 -11.73
CA GLY A 348 -1.94 0.90 -10.46
C GLY A 348 -1.08 2.13 -10.16
N PHE A 349 -0.17 1.97 -9.21
CA PHE A 349 0.64 3.04 -8.63
C PHE A 349 2.13 2.80 -8.86
N ASP A 350 2.91 3.89 -8.75
CA ASP A 350 4.35 3.89 -8.94
C ASP A 350 5.01 4.66 -7.78
N LEU A 351 5.55 3.89 -6.84
CA LEU A 351 6.24 4.43 -5.68
C LEU A 351 7.62 5.01 -6.06
N LEU A 352 8.34 4.38 -6.98
CA LEU A 352 9.65 4.90 -7.42
C LEU A 352 9.50 6.26 -8.10
N ARG A 353 8.47 6.45 -8.91
CA ARG A 353 8.17 7.75 -9.51
C ARG A 353 7.84 8.81 -8.45
N GLN A 354 7.13 8.44 -7.38
CA GLN A 354 6.90 9.36 -6.25
C GLN A 354 8.21 9.76 -5.57
N LEU A 355 9.07 8.78 -5.27
CA LEU A 355 10.38 9.02 -4.67
C LEU A 355 11.25 9.91 -5.54
N ARG A 356 11.28 9.64 -6.85
CA ARG A 356 12.00 10.47 -7.82
C ARG A 356 11.56 11.93 -7.80
N GLY A 357 10.28 12.20 -7.51
CA GLY A 357 9.73 13.55 -7.35
C GLY A 357 10.03 14.22 -6.01
N LEU A 358 10.33 13.43 -4.98
CA LEU A 358 10.65 13.92 -3.63
C LEU A 358 12.15 14.11 -3.40
N PHE A 359 12.98 13.34 -4.10
CA PHE A 359 14.43 13.33 -3.94
C PHE A 359 15.08 14.27 -4.95
N PRO A 360 15.88 15.27 -4.51
CA PRO A 360 16.78 16.02 -5.38
C PRO A 360 17.74 15.10 -6.15
N ASP A 361 18.25 15.57 -7.30
CA ASP A 361 19.14 14.78 -8.15
C ASP A 361 20.33 14.20 -7.38
N ALA A 362 20.99 15.01 -6.55
CA ALA A 362 22.14 14.59 -5.75
C ALA A 362 21.83 13.43 -4.79
N VAL A 363 20.63 13.44 -4.17
CA VAL A 363 20.18 12.34 -3.29
C VAL A 363 19.87 11.09 -4.09
N ARG A 364 19.28 11.26 -5.28
CA ARG A 364 19.02 10.14 -6.19
C ARG A 364 20.29 9.45 -6.64
N ASP A 365 21.30 10.24 -7.02
CA ASP A 365 22.61 9.74 -7.45
C ASP A 365 23.28 8.97 -6.30
N GLU A 366 23.24 9.51 -5.08
CA GLU A 366 23.78 8.85 -3.89
C GLU A 366 23.06 7.54 -3.56
N VAL A 367 21.75 7.49 -3.65
CA VAL A 367 20.97 6.25 -3.45
C VAL A 367 21.33 5.20 -4.50
N GLU A 368 21.45 5.57 -5.78
CA GLU A 368 21.87 4.63 -6.83
C GLU A 368 23.34 4.20 -6.72
N GLU A 369 24.23 5.06 -6.22
CA GLU A 369 25.61 4.67 -5.93
C GLU A 369 25.66 3.57 -4.87
N GLN A 370 24.75 3.62 -3.89
CA GLN A 370 24.70 2.67 -2.78
C GLN A 370 23.96 1.37 -3.14
N CYS A 371 22.85 1.40 -3.87
CA CYS A 371 22.00 0.22 -4.14
C CYS A 371 22.00 -0.26 -5.60
N GLY A 372 22.70 0.44 -6.50
CA GLY A 372 22.67 0.18 -7.94
C GLY A 372 21.48 0.84 -8.67
N PRO A 373 21.34 0.61 -9.99
CA PRO A 373 20.32 1.25 -10.81
C PRO A 373 18.90 1.02 -10.28
N LEU A 374 18.14 2.10 -10.07
CA LEU A 374 16.81 2.07 -9.47
C LEU A 374 15.78 2.87 -10.27
N TRP A 375 16.11 4.13 -10.64
CA TRP A 375 15.13 5.10 -11.10
C TRP A 375 14.61 4.88 -12.51
N ASP A 376 15.41 4.29 -13.39
CA ASP A 376 15.01 3.94 -14.76
C ASP A 376 14.56 2.48 -14.90
N GLY A 377 14.32 1.85 -13.76
CA GLY A 377 13.91 0.46 -13.62
C GLY A 377 15.05 -0.44 -13.12
N PRO A 378 14.81 -1.15 -12.01
CA PRO A 378 15.82 -2.05 -11.45
C PRO A 378 16.12 -3.21 -12.40
N PRO A 379 17.35 -3.75 -12.37
CA PRO A 379 17.72 -4.93 -13.13
C PRO A 379 16.71 -6.07 -12.90
N GLN A 380 16.29 -6.73 -13.97
CA GLN A 380 15.29 -7.81 -13.93
C GLN A 380 13.90 -7.38 -13.37
N GLY A 381 13.66 -6.06 -13.17
CA GLY A 381 12.38 -5.55 -12.64
C GLY A 381 12.14 -5.89 -11.16
N GLU A 382 13.19 -6.18 -10.40
CA GLU A 382 13.14 -6.45 -8.97
C GLU A 382 13.91 -5.38 -8.19
N VAL A 383 13.20 -4.65 -7.32
CA VAL A 383 13.80 -3.65 -6.44
C VAL A 383 14.58 -4.37 -5.33
N PRO A 384 15.84 -3.96 -5.03
CA PRO A 384 16.67 -4.61 -4.01
C PRO A 384 16.18 -4.25 -2.59
N VAL A 385 15.07 -4.84 -2.17
CA VAL A 385 14.50 -4.67 -0.83
C VAL A 385 15.04 -5.75 0.09
N GLY A 386 15.73 -5.34 1.14
CA GLY A 386 16.29 -6.21 2.17
C GLY A 386 15.24 -6.77 3.14
N ARG A 387 15.72 -7.62 4.08
CA ARG A 387 14.85 -8.31 5.02
C ARG A 387 14.10 -7.37 5.97
N GLY A 388 14.70 -6.26 6.37
CA GLY A 388 14.05 -5.19 7.14
C GLY A 388 13.15 -4.27 6.30
N LEU A 389 12.89 -4.63 5.04
CA LEU A 389 12.08 -3.89 4.06
C LEU A 389 12.69 -2.53 3.65
N GLU A 390 13.99 -2.38 3.86
CA GLU A 390 14.81 -1.26 3.39
C GLU A 390 15.36 -1.51 1.97
N LEU A 391 15.77 -0.45 1.28
CA LEU A 391 16.64 -0.58 0.12
C LEU A 391 18.02 -1.08 0.58
N GLU A 392 18.46 -2.23 0.06
CA GLU A 392 19.74 -2.84 0.41
C GLU A 392 20.90 -1.89 0.10
N GLY A 393 21.77 -1.71 1.06
CA GLY A 393 22.97 -0.87 0.94
C GLY A 393 22.73 0.63 1.19
N VAL A 394 21.48 1.10 1.24
CA VAL A 394 21.18 2.52 1.43
C VAL A 394 21.28 2.91 2.90
N HIS A 395 22.11 3.93 3.17
CA HIS A 395 22.29 4.53 4.49
C HIS A 395 22.14 6.06 4.42
N PRO A 396 21.41 6.67 5.37
CA PRO A 396 20.58 6.05 6.42
C PRO A 396 19.45 5.19 5.84
N ARG A 397 18.87 4.27 6.62
CA ARG A 397 17.90 3.27 6.11
C ARG A 397 16.68 3.92 5.46
N LEU A 398 16.35 3.45 4.25
CA LEU A 398 15.16 3.83 3.51
C LEU A 398 14.25 2.62 3.36
N HIS A 399 13.21 2.52 4.19
CA HIS A 399 12.24 1.43 4.15
C HIS A 399 11.11 1.73 3.16
N ILE A 400 10.87 0.79 2.25
CA ILE A 400 9.85 0.88 1.21
C ILE A 400 8.98 -0.40 1.15
N PRO A 401 8.23 -0.72 2.22
CA PRO A 401 7.50 -1.99 2.33
C PRO A 401 6.58 -2.28 1.14
N GLY A 402 6.04 -1.23 0.50
CA GLY A 402 5.19 -1.37 -0.69
C GLY A 402 5.87 -2.04 -1.88
N LEU A 403 7.20 -1.97 -1.97
CA LEU A 403 8.00 -2.62 -3.02
C LEU A 403 8.59 -3.98 -2.57
N GLY A 404 8.48 -4.31 -1.28
CA GLY A 404 9.00 -5.56 -0.72
C GLY A 404 8.23 -6.81 -1.11
N GLY A 405 7.01 -6.68 -1.68
CA GLY A 405 6.12 -7.80 -1.90
C GLY A 405 6.67 -8.90 -2.81
N LEU A 406 7.40 -8.53 -3.85
CA LEU A 406 7.98 -9.53 -4.77
C LEU A 406 9.19 -10.24 -4.15
N ARG A 407 10.05 -9.54 -3.44
CA ARG A 407 11.30 -10.10 -2.93
C ARG A 407 11.16 -10.71 -1.54
N GLN A 408 10.42 -10.07 -0.65
CA GLN A 408 10.35 -10.42 0.77
C GLN A 408 9.05 -11.16 1.17
N GLY A 409 8.01 -11.11 0.33
CA GLY A 409 6.74 -11.76 0.55
C GLY A 409 5.54 -10.86 0.23
N PRO A 410 4.48 -11.41 -0.39
CA PRO A 410 3.38 -10.60 -0.93
C PRO A 410 2.64 -9.79 0.14
N GLY A 411 2.58 -10.27 1.39
CA GLY A 411 1.92 -9.60 2.50
C GLY A 411 2.48 -8.24 2.87
N PHE A 412 3.74 -7.93 2.53
CA PHE A 412 4.36 -6.63 2.84
C PHE A 412 3.88 -5.50 1.92
N ALA A 413 3.45 -5.81 0.71
CA ALA A 413 2.92 -4.82 -0.22
C ALA A 413 1.49 -4.37 0.14
N ASN A 414 0.74 -5.17 0.90
CA ASN A 414 -0.66 -4.96 1.27
C ASN A 414 -0.90 -5.04 2.79
N LEU A 415 -2.06 -5.53 3.23
CA LEU A 415 -2.44 -5.68 4.65
C LEU A 415 -2.17 -7.08 5.21
N GLY A 416 -1.62 -7.99 4.42
CA GLY A 416 -1.57 -9.42 4.75
C GLY A 416 -0.66 -9.82 5.91
N SER A 417 0.24 -8.93 6.35
CA SER A 417 1.22 -9.23 7.42
C SER A 417 1.74 -7.98 8.12
N LEU A 418 0.85 -7.11 8.58
CA LEU A 418 1.21 -5.82 9.21
C LEU A 418 2.10 -5.98 10.45
N GLY A 419 1.82 -6.95 11.32
CA GLY A 419 2.62 -7.23 12.51
C GLY A 419 4.04 -7.73 12.17
N LEU A 420 4.16 -8.60 11.15
CA LEU A 420 5.47 -9.06 10.67
C LEU A 420 6.26 -7.93 10.00
N LEU A 421 5.58 -7.07 9.23
CA LEU A 421 6.19 -5.86 8.67
C LEU A 421 6.80 -4.99 9.78
N ALA A 422 6.02 -4.69 10.81
CA ALA A 422 6.50 -3.91 11.95
C ALA A 422 7.71 -4.59 12.65
N ASN A 423 7.67 -5.91 12.83
CA ASN A 423 8.78 -6.66 13.39
C ASN A 423 10.05 -6.49 12.57
N ARG A 424 9.98 -6.67 11.24
CA ARG A 424 11.15 -6.60 10.35
C ARG A 424 11.75 -5.20 10.28
N VAL A 425 10.91 -4.15 10.22
CA VAL A 425 11.40 -2.75 10.22
C VAL A 425 12.08 -2.40 11.55
N LEU A 426 11.52 -2.87 12.67
CA LEU A 426 12.01 -2.49 14.00
C LEU A 426 13.17 -3.34 14.50
N GLN A 427 13.32 -4.58 14.05
CA GLN A 427 14.35 -5.50 14.53
C GLN A 427 15.77 -4.89 14.51
N PRO A 428 16.25 -4.28 13.41
CA PRO A 428 17.57 -3.65 13.37
C PRO A 428 17.71 -2.48 14.35
N LEU A 429 16.67 -1.67 14.49
CA LEU A 429 16.66 -0.51 15.39
C LEU A 429 16.68 -0.94 16.87
N LEU A 430 15.92 -1.96 17.21
CA LEU A 430 15.93 -2.53 18.56
C LEU A 430 17.28 -3.13 18.91
N ALA A 431 17.96 -3.78 17.97
CA ALA A 431 19.31 -4.31 18.18
C ALA A 431 20.33 -3.19 18.47
N GLU A 432 20.14 -2.01 17.89
CA GLU A 432 20.99 -0.83 18.14
C GLU A 432 20.71 -0.19 19.50
N HIS A 433 19.45 -0.16 19.94
CA HIS A 433 19.00 0.49 21.17
C HIS A 433 19.04 -0.38 22.41
N SER A 434 19.09 -1.71 22.27
CA SER A 434 19.00 -2.62 23.42
C SER A 434 19.95 -3.81 23.29
N ALA A 435 20.80 -3.99 24.30
CA ALA A 435 21.66 -5.18 24.42
C ALA A 435 20.85 -6.51 24.49
N GLN A 436 19.57 -6.46 24.89
CA GLN A 436 18.70 -7.64 24.93
C GLN A 436 18.36 -8.18 23.53
N PHE A 437 18.36 -7.31 22.51
CA PHE A 437 18.11 -7.69 21.11
C PHE A 437 19.38 -7.92 20.30
N ALA A 438 20.53 -7.43 20.72
CA ALA A 438 21.79 -7.54 19.99
C ALA A 438 22.20 -9.01 19.74
N GLY A 439 21.98 -9.91 20.71
CA GLY A 439 22.28 -11.34 20.57
C GLY A 439 21.30 -12.14 19.71
N ILE A 440 20.12 -11.58 19.40
CA ILE A 440 19.09 -12.25 18.60
C ILE A 440 19.39 -12.11 17.09
N SER A 441 19.95 -10.96 16.69
CA SER A 441 20.34 -10.69 15.30
C SER A 441 21.40 -11.69 14.80
N GLU A 442 22.43 -11.97 15.59
CA GLU A 442 23.48 -12.94 15.25
C GLU A 442 22.95 -14.38 15.12
N THR A 443 21.93 -14.75 15.91
CA THR A 443 21.36 -16.11 15.90
C THR A 443 20.48 -16.38 14.66
N ILE A 444 19.95 -15.34 14.02
CA ILE A 444 19.08 -15.46 12.84
C ILE A 444 19.90 -15.58 11.57
N GLU A 445 21.02 -14.87 11.47
CA GLU A 445 21.96 -15.01 10.34
C GLU A 445 22.58 -16.41 10.29
N ASP A 446 22.86 -17.03 11.46
CA ASP A 446 23.44 -18.37 11.55
C ASP A 446 22.44 -19.51 11.22
N LYS A 447 21.13 -19.28 11.41
CA LYS A 447 20.10 -20.26 11.04
C LYS A 447 19.76 -20.28 9.54
N SER A 448 20.04 -19.21 8.82
CA SER A 448 19.90 -19.18 7.36
C SER A 448 20.94 -20.04 6.64
N LEU A 449 22.04 -20.40 7.32
CA LEU A 449 23.12 -21.26 6.83
C LEU A 449 22.89 -22.77 7.12
N LEU A 450 21.83 -23.13 7.83
CA LEU A 450 21.56 -24.53 8.25
C LEU A 450 20.37 -25.20 7.53
N LEU A 451 19.87 -24.59 6.45
CA LEU A 451 18.84 -25.16 5.57
C LEU A 451 19.44 -25.54 4.20
N ASP A 452 20.58 -26.27 4.23
CA ASP A 452 21.07 -27.06 3.10
C ASP A 452 20.38 -28.42 3.02
#